data_58c5a3bfafcb8d0cf31a4a827d9be22e
#
_entry.id   58c5a3bfafcb8d0cf31a4a827d9be22e
#
_cell.length_a   1.000
_cell.length_b   1.000
_cell.length_c   1.000
_cell.angle_alpha   90.00
_cell.angle_beta   90.00
_cell.angle_gamma   90.00
#
_symmetry.space_group_name_H-M   'P 1'
#
loop_
_entity.id
_entity.type
_entity.pdbx_description
1 polymer ?
#
loop_
_entity_poly.entity_id
_entity_poly.type
_entity_poly.pdbx_seq_one_letter_code
_entity_poly.pdbx_strand_id
1 'polypeptide(L)'
;MVNPVRNTGKSFNPAGRVTKKIPPSGTPPMIPDRRKVKYVLIGLGLIAIGIGIFFMFFQSEEKRVKKQFRLLSEGVSKETGENIFTMDQKIKKIGSLFNDTCDMAIPAHSLSGQMTREEITGYAARGRLHLAELQLTFHDFMIAFPQEGEARVRLTARLTGRTTTGEAINEAHEIDCLLKKTEKKWMFNRIEVIEVLKK
;
A
#
# COMPACT_ATOMS: atom_id res chain seq x y z
N MET A 1 30.13 -87.93 -48.78
CA MET A 1 31.53 -88.42 -48.64
C MET A 1 32.13 -87.78 -47.38
N VAL A 2 32.38 -88.63 -46.44
CA VAL A 2 33.55 -88.74 -45.57
C VAL A 2 33.78 -87.66 -44.52
N ASN A 3 33.49 -88.05 -43.29
CA ASN A 3 34.15 -87.68 -42.02
C ASN A 3 35.68 -87.84 -42.12
N PRO A 4 36.51 -87.33 -41.18
CA PRO A 4 36.52 -87.64 -39.76
C PRO A 4 36.99 -86.45 -38.81
N VAL A 5 36.54 -86.39 -37.56
CA VAL A 5 37.02 -86.95 -36.29
C VAL A 5 38.29 -86.35 -35.67
N ARG A 6 38.16 -86.08 -34.38
CA ARG A 6 39.11 -85.95 -33.25
C ARG A 6 39.74 -84.56 -33.02
N ASN A 7 39.97 -84.07 -31.82
CA ASN A 7 40.27 -84.77 -30.56
C ASN A 7 40.15 -83.82 -29.37
N THR A 8 39.77 -84.37 -28.31
CA THR A 8 39.84 -84.01 -26.89
C THR A 8 41.02 -83.16 -26.45
N GLY A 9 40.73 -82.23 -25.57
CA GLY A 9 41.70 -81.60 -24.72
C GLY A 9 40.99 -80.92 -23.51
N LYS A 10 40.68 -81.73 -22.48
CA LYS A 10 40.35 -81.21 -21.17
C LYS A 10 41.58 -80.54 -20.57
N SER A 11 41.53 -79.24 -20.31
CA SER A 11 42.38 -78.56 -19.35
C SER A 11 41.57 -78.11 -18.19
N PHE A 12 41.75 -78.75 -17.08
CA PHE A 12 41.19 -78.46 -15.79
C PHE A 12 42.01 -77.29 -15.18
N ASN A 13 41.39 -76.15 -14.93
CA ASN A 13 42.04 -75.06 -14.21
C ASN A 13 41.26 -74.78 -12.91
N PRO A 14 41.78 -75.13 -11.72
CA PRO A 14 41.15 -74.89 -10.44
C PRO A 14 41.69 -73.59 -9.88
N ALA A 15 40.98 -72.52 -10.05
CA ALA A 15 41.03 -71.37 -9.17
C ALA A 15 40.06 -70.28 -9.67
N GLY A 16 38.78 -70.52 -9.54
CA GLY A 16 37.77 -69.51 -9.72
C GLY A 16 37.80 -68.53 -8.55
N ARG A 17 38.64 -67.52 -8.62
CA ARG A 17 38.51 -66.32 -7.73
C ARG A 17 37.47 -65.43 -8.32
N VAL A 18 36.26 -65.58 -7.82
CA VAL A 18 35.16 -64.60 -8.07
C VAL A 18 35.56 -63.25 -7.48
N THR A 19 36.08 -62.36 -8.29
CA THR A 19 36.29 -60.99 -7.93
C THR A 19 34.92 -60.30 -7.93
N LYS A 20 34.36 -60.22 -6.75
CA LYS A 20 33.16 -59.41 -6.50
C LYS A 20 33.49 -57.94 -6.84
N LYS A 21 32.99 -57.43 -7.97
CA LYS A 21 33.10 -56.03 -8.38
C LYS A 21 32.33 -55.21 -7.35
N ILE A 22 33.03 -54.56 -6.43
CA ILE A 22 32.48 -53.59 -5.51
C ILE A 22 32.08 -52.36 -6.35
N PRO A 23 30.82 -51.94 -6.37
CA PRO A 23 30.45 -50.70 -7.04
C PRO A 23 31.20 -49.55 -6.37
N PRO A 24 31.60 -48.49 -7.14
CA PRO A 24 32.30 -47.36 -6.57
C PRO A 24 31.38 -46.69 -5.52
N SER A 25 31.91 -46.64 -4.32
CA SER A 25 31.31 -45.99 -3.17
C SER A 25 30.80 -44.60 -3.52
N GLY A 26 29.57 -44.34 -3.11
CA GLY A 26 28.89 -43.08 -3.32
C GLY A 26 29.75 -41.87 -2.99
N THR A 27 29.53 -40.84 -3.78
CA THR A 27 30.06 -39.49 -3.52
C THR A 27 29.92 -39.14 -2.04
N PRO A 28 31.00 -38.71 -1.37
CA PRO A 28 30.92 -38.32 0.03
C PRO A 28 29.90 -37.19 0.17
N PRO A 29 29.06 -37.19 1.23
CA PRO A 29 28.14 -36.08 1.46
C PRO A 29 28.96 -34.78 1.53
N MET A 30 28.64 -33.83 0.64
CA MET A 30 29.18 -32.48 0.71
C MET A 30 28.80 -31.89 2.06
N ILE A 31 29.70 -31.98 3.04
CA ILE A 31 29.54 -31.26 4.31
C ILE A 31 29.78 -29.79 3.97
N PRO A 32 28.78 -28.93 4.05
CA PRO A 32 28.98 -27.53 3.73
C PRO A 32 29.98 -26.91 4.72
N ASP A 33 30.97 -26.22 4.15
CA ASP A 33 32.01 -25.54 4.92
C ASP A 33 31.37 -24.65 5.97
N ARG A 34 31.61 -24.91 7.24
CA ARG A 34 31.00 -24.17 8.36
C ARG A 34 31.19 -22.65 8.28
N ARG A 35 32.24 -22.20 7.60
CA ARG A 35 32.47 -20.76 7.34
C ARG A 35 31.47 -20.21 6.33
N LYS A 36 31.23 -20.93 5.23
CA LYS A 36 30.24 -20.52 4.21
C LYS A 36 28.81 -20.49 4.78
N VAL A 37 28.45 -21.45 5.63
CA VAL A 37 27.15 -21.47 6.30
C VAL A 37 26.97 -20.25 7.22
N LYS A 38 28.00 -19.83 7.95
CA LYS A 38 27.95 -18.63 8.80
C LYS A 38 27.70 -17.36 7.98
N TYR A 39 28.39 -17.18 6.86
CA TYR A 39 28.17 -16.01 6.00
C TYR A 39 26.78 -15.99 5.35
N VAL A 40 26.24 -17.15 4.97
CA VAL A 40 24.87 -17.28 4.46
C VAL A 40 23.84 -16.91 5.55
N LEU A 41 24.04 -17.37 6.79
CA LEU A 41 23.15 -17.01 7.90
C LEU A 41 23.22 -15.54 8.26
N ILE A 42 24.40 -14.93 8.24
CA ILE A 42 24.56 -13.48 8.45
C ILE A 42 23.87 -12.70 7.33
N GLY A 43 24.03 -13.10 6.07
CA GLY A 43 23.37 -12.48 4.93
C GLY A 43 21.84 -12.57 5.03
N LEU A 44 21.29 -13.73 5.38
CA LEU A 44 19.85 -13.92 5.64
C LEU A 44 19.35 -13.04 6.81
N GLY A 45 20.12 -12.94 7.88
CA GLY A 45 19.80 -12.08 9.01
C GLY A 45 19.72 -10.60 8.63
N LEU A 46 20.68 -10.11 7.84
CA LEU A 46 20.69 -8.73 7.35
C LEU A 46 19.50 -8.43 6.42
N ILE A 47 19.16 -9.38 5.54
CA ILE A 47 17.98 -9.26 4.66
C ILE A 47 16.70 -9.21 5.51
N ALA A 48 16.54 -10.07 6.50
CA ALA A 48 15.38 -10.09 7.38
C ALA A 48 15.23 -8.78 8.17
N ILE A 49 16.33 -8.22 8.68
CA ILE A 49 16.36 -6.92 9.36
C ILE A 49 15.96 -5.81 8.38
N GLY A 50 16.50 -5.80 7.16
CA GLY A 50 16.16 -4.82 6.12
C GLY A 50 14.67 -4.84 5.77
N ILE A 51 14.09 -6.03 5.59
CA ILE A 51 12.66 -6.22 5.36
C ILE A 51 11.84 -5.71 6.56
N GLY A 52 12.25 -6.03 7.79
CA GLY A 52 11.59 -5.57 9.01
C GLY A 52 11.55 -4.03 9.12
N ILE A 53 12.67 -3.37 8.88
CA ILE A 53 12.78 -1.90 8.87
C ILE A 53 11.90 -1.30 7.76
N PHE A 54 11.90 -1.90 6.56
CA PHE A 54 11.06 -1.47 5.44
C PHE A 54 9.57 -1.54 5.80
N PHE A 55 9.10 -2.65 6.39
CA PHE A 55 7.70 -2.76 6.83
C PHE A 55 7.34 -1.77 7.93
N MET A 56 8.21 -1.53 8.91
CA MET A 56 7.97 -0.54 9.97
C MET A 56 7.86 0.88 9.39
N PHE A 57 8.72 1.23 8.44
CA PHE A 57 8.69 2.52 7.78
C PHE A 57 7.41 2.70 6.97
N PHE A 58 7.02 1.68 6.19
CA PHE A 58 5.81 1.71 5.36
C PHE A 58 4.54 1.87 6.20
N GLN A 59 4.39 1.11 7.28
CA GLN A 59 3.26 1.25 8.21
C GLN A 59 3.22 2.63 8.89
N SER A 60 4.37 3.24 9.17
CA SER A 60 4.44 4.58 9.74
C SER A 60 3.93 5.64 8.77
N GLU A 61 4.31 5.57 7.49
CA GLU A 61 3.86 6.53 6.46
C GLU A 61 2.37 6.35 6.15
N GLU A 62 1.86 5.12 6.09
CA GLU A 62 0.43 4.85 5.91
C GLU A 62 -0.41 5.48 7.03
N LYS A 63 0.01 5.33 8.29
CA LYS A 63 -0.65 5.96 9.43
C LYS A 63 -0.64 7.49 9.34
N ARG A 64 0.45 8.07 8.84
CA ARG A 64 0.58 9.52 8.63
C ARG A 64 -0.36 10.01 7.53
N VAL A 65 -0.48 9.27 6.42
CA VAL A 65 -1.43 9.57 5.34
C VAL A 65 -2.87 9.49 5.87
N LYS A 66 -3.25 8.39 6.53
CA LYS A 66 -4.60 8.24 7.13
C LYS A 66 -4.92 9.35 8.14
N LYS A 67 -3.91 9.84 8.87
CA LYS A 67 -4.08 10.98 9.77
C LYS A 67 -4.53 12.24 9.04
N GLN A 68 -4.08 12.50 7.80
CA GLN A 68 -4.52 13.68 7.04
C GLN A 68 -6.02 13.60 6.71
N PHE A 69 -6.50 12.42 6.32
CA PHE A 69 -7.93 12.21 6.08
C PHE A 69 -8.77 12.38 7.35
N ARG A 70 -8.28 11.89 8.49
CA ARG A 70 -8.94 12.14 9.78
C ARG A 70 -9.02 13.62 10.08
N LEU A 71 -7.93 14.38 9.91
CA LEU A 71 -7.91 15.82 10.14
C LEU A 71 -8.83 16.56 9.16
N LEU A 72 -8.93 16.10 7.90
CA LEU A 72 -9.87 16.63 6.92
C LEU A 72 -11.32 16.34 7.34
N SER A 73 -11.63 15.11 7.75
CA SER A 73 -12.93 14.73 8.29
C SER A 73 -13.35 15.63 9.45
N GLU A 74 -12.48 15.81 10.46
CA GLU A 74 -12.71 16.67 11.61
C GLU A 74 -12.92 18.16 11.21
N GLY A 75 -12.14 18.63 10.23
CA GLY A 75 -12.23 20.00 9.72
C GLY A 75 -13.53 20.25 8.95
N VAL A 76 -13.95 19.33 8.11
CA VAL A 76 -15.16 19.43 7.27
C VAL A 76 -16.43 19.22 8.09
N SER A 77 -16.42 18.29 9.06
CA SER A 77 -17.57 17.98 9.88
C SER A 77 -18.04 19.20 10.70
N LYS A 78 -19.36 19.41 10.75
CA LYS A 78 -20.04 20.52 11.44
C LYS A 78 -21.07 19.97 12.40
N GLU A 79 -21.02 20.43 13.63
CA GLU A 79 -22.02 20.11 14.66
C GLU A 79 -23.11 21.18 14.68
N THR A 80 -24.30 20.78 15.11
CA THR A 80 -25.42 21.72 15.32
C THR A 80 -25.02 22.79 16.37
N GLY A 81 -25.22 24.07 16.03
CA GLY A 81 -24.87 25.17 16.94
C GLY A 81 -23.39 25.52 17.02
N GLU A 82 -22.58 25.05 16.09
CA GLU A 82 -21.15 25.41 16.02
C GLU A 82 -20.98 26.94 15.97
N ASN A 83 -20.17 27.49 16.86
CA ASN A 83 -19.91 28.94 16.91
C ASN A 83 -18.87 29.36 15.83
N ILE A 84 -18.86 30.68 15.55
CA ILE A 84 -18.01 31.28 14.50
C ILE A 84 -16.53 31.05 14.76
N PHE A 85 -16.08 31.07 16.02
CA PHE A 85 -14.69 30.87 16.38
C PHE A 85 -14.23 29.43 16.05
N THR A 86 -15.03 28.43 16.41
CA THR A 86 -14.77 27.01 16.06
C THR A 86 -14.78 26.81 14.55
N MET A 87 -15.71 27.45 13.84
CA MET A 87 -15.77 27.44 12.38
C MET A 87 -14.47 27.97 11.76
N ASP A 88 -13.98 29.12 12.19
CA ASP A 88 -12.73 29.74 11.69
C ASP A 88 -11.53 28.83 11.93
N GLN A 89 -11.41 28.24 13.12
CA GLN A 89 -10.33 27.28 13.41
C GLN A 89 -10.39 26.05 12.51
N LYS A 90 -11.57 25.48 12.26
CA LYS A 90 -11.74 24.34 11.38
C LYS A 90 -11.38 24.67 9.92
N ILE A 91 -11.78 25.86 9.43
CA ILE A 91 -11.43 26.32 8.08
C ILE A 91 -9.91 26.49 7.93
N LYS A 92 -9.25 27.13 8.90
CA LYS A 92 -7.78 27.24 8.92
C LYS A 92 -7.10 25.88 8.94
N LYS A 93 -7.65 24.94 9.74
CA LYS A 93 -7.18 23.55 9.79
C LYS A 93 -7.31 22.87 8.42
N ILE A 94 -8.46 23.02 7.73
CA ILE A 94 -8.64 22.50 6.37
C ILE A 94 -7.53 23.06 5.45
N GLY A 95 -7.36 24.38 5.40
CA GLY A 95 -6.34 25.00 4.55
C GLY A 95 -4.93 24.45 4.78
N SER A 96 -4.58 24.16 6.04
CA SER A 96 -3.26 23.63 6.40
C SER A 96 -2.99 22.19 5.91
N LEU A 97 -3.99 21.49 5.40
CA LEU A 97 -3.86 20.13 4.87
C LEU A 97 -3.53 20.12 3.37
N PHE A 98 -3.71 21.22 2.67
CA PHE A 98 -3.48 21.35 1.24
C PHE A 98 -2.15 22.02 0.93
N ASN A 99 -1.54 21.65 -0.20
CA ASN A 99 -0.44 22.41 -0.77
C ASN A 99 -0.95 23.82 -1.15
N ASP A 100 -0.04 24.72 -1.56
CA ASP A 100 -0.40 26.06 -2.00
C ASP A 100 -1.40 26.03 -3.15
N THR A 101 -1.30 25.00 -3.99
CA THR A 101 -2.29 24.67 -5.01
C THR A 101 -2.65 23.18 -4.96
N CYS A 102 -3.91 22.85 -5.27
CA CYS A 102 -4.43 21.51 -5.35
C CYS A 102 -5.31 21.35 -6.59
N ASP A 103 -5.12 20.29 -7.34
CA ASP A 103 -6.01 19.94 -8.46
C ASP A 103 -7.31 19.35 -7.90
N MET A 104 -8.43 19.99 -8.19
CA MET A 104 -9.74 19.52 -7.75
C MET A 104 -10.56 19.11 -8.96
N ALA A 105 -11.23 17.96 -8.85
CA ALA A 105 -12.21 17.52 -9.85
C ALA A 105 -13.44 16.94 -9.14
N ILE A 106 -14.50 17.75 -9.05
CA ILE A 106 -15.79 17.38 -8.44
C ILE A 106 -16.90 17.65 -9.48
N PRO A 107 -17.17 16.70 -10.38
CA PRO A 107 -18.10 16.91 -11.50
C PRO A 107 -19.50 17.33 -11.08
N ALA A 108 -20.02 16.79 -9.96
CA ALA A 108 -21.34 17.13 -9.44
C ALA A 108 -21.53 18.63 -9.12
N HIS A 109 -20.46 19.34 -8.88
CA HIS A 109 -20.47 20.78 -8.58
C HIS A 109 -19.85 21.64 -9.70
N SER A 110 -19.59 21.05 -10.87
CA SER A 110 -18.87 21.70 -11.99
C SER A 110 -17.54 22.33 -11.55
N LEU A 111 -16.92 21.77 -10.52
CA LEU A 111 -15.65 22.20 -9.97
C LEU A 111 -14.55 21.37 -10.59
N SER A 112 -13.73 21.99 -11.43
CA SER A 112 -12.61 21.35 -12.09
C SER A 112 -11.50 22.36 -12.33
N GLY A 113 -10.28 21.97 -11.94
CA GLY A 113 -9.08 22.77 -12.15
C GLY A 113 -8.20 22.91 -10.91
N GLN A 114 -7.13 23.67 -11.09
CA GLN A 114 -6.21 23.99 -10.01
C GLN A 114 -6.80 25.09 -9.12
N MET A 115 -6.84 24.82 -7.82
CA MET A 115 -7.35 25.74 -6.81
C MET A 115 -6.26 26.09 -5.81
N THR A 116 -6.22 27.34 -5.41
CA THR A 116 -5.36 27.81 -4.32
C THR A 116 -5.92 27.38 -2.96
N ARG A 117 -5.08 27.38 -1.94
CA ARG A 117 -5.49 27.13 -0.55
C ARG A 117 -6.59 28.07 -0.10
N GLU A 118 -6.50 29.34 -0.47
CA GLU A 118 -7.49 30.38 -0.15
C GLU A 118 -8.85 30.12 -0.80
N GLU A 119 -8.86 29.68 -2.05
CA GLU A 119 -10.08 29.29 -2.75
C GLU A 119 -10.74 28.09 -2.09
N ILE A 120 -9.96 27.04 -1.75
CA ILE A 120 -10.45 25.83 -1.06
C ILE A 120 -11.08 26.20 0.29
N THR A 121 -10.40 27.03 1.10
CA THR A 121 -10.94 27.48 2.39
C THR A 121 -12.17 28.38 2.22
N GLY A 122 -12.19 29.21 1.18
CA GLY A 122 -13.37 30.01 0.81
C GLY A 122 -14.58 29.15 0.44
N TYR A 123 -14.39 28.06 -0.33
CA TYR A 123 -15.45 27.10 -0.65
C TYR A 123 -15.92 26.37 0.60
N ALA A 124 -15.00 25.91 1.47
CA ALA A 124 -15.35 25.28 2.73
C ALA A 124 -16.16 26.20 3.64
N ALA A 125 -15.78 27.47 3.74
CA ALA A 125 -16.50 28.45 4.52
C ALA A 125 -17.93 28.67 3.99
N ARG A 126 -18.08 28.88 2.67
CA ARG A 126 -19.39 29.08 2.04
C ARG A 126 -20.30 27.88 2.19
N GLY A 127 -19.75 26.67 1.93
CA GLY A 127 -20.49 25.42 2.07
C GLY A 127 -21.04 25.23 3.49
N ARG A 128 -20.24 25.53 4.51
CA ARG A 128 -20.68 25.43 5.92
C ARG A 128 -21.85 26.33 6.29
N LEU A 129 -22.02 27.48 5.63
CA LEU A 129 -23.16 28.37 5.87
C LEU A 129 -24.51 27.75 5.48
N HIS A 130 -24.51 26.86 4.48
CA HIS A 130 -25.69 26.14 4.01
C HIS A 130 -26.01 24.86 4.78
N LEU A 131 -25.16 24.46 5.71
CA LEU A 131 -25.30 23.24 6.49
C LEU A 131 -25.69 23.54 7.94
N ALA A 132 -26.69 22.81 8.46
CA ALA A 132 -27.01 22.79 9.88
C ALA A 132 -26.04 21.86 10.62
N GLU A 133 -25.83 20.70 10.06
CA GLU A 133 -24.87 19.67 10.53
C GLU A 133 -24.30 18.90 9.35
N LEU A 134 -23.06 18.41 9.48
CA LEU A 134 -22.40 17.56 8.48
C LEU A 134 -21.40 16.66 9.16
N GLN A 135 -21.42 15.39 8.80
CA GLN A 135 -20.39 14.42 9.16
C GLN A 135 -19.77 13.87 7.89
N LEU A 136 -18.45 13.99 7.77
CA LEU A 136 -17.65 13.36 6.73
C LEU A 136 -16.90 12.17 7.33
N THR A 137 -17.01 11.00 6.74
CA THR A 137 -16.26 9.80 7.12
C THR A 137 -15.58 9.20 5.91
N PHE A 138 -14.45 8.52 6.14
CA PHE A 138 -13.68 7.87 5.10
C PHE A 138 -13.53 6.38 5.39
N HIS A 139 -13.74 5.54 4.37
CA HIS A 139 -13.73 4.09 4.43
C HIS A 139 -12.92 3.50 3.26
N ASP A 140 -12.64 2.21 3.30
CA ASP A 140 -12.08 1.40 2.20
C ASP A 140 -10.78 1.97 1.62
N PHE A 141 -9.86 2.35 2.51
CA PHE A 141 -8.58 2.94 2.10
C PHE A 141 -7.71 1.97 1.32
N MET A 142 -7.39 2.31 0.09
CA MET A 142 -6.33 1.70 -0.73
C MET A 142 -5.20 2.72 -0.89
N ILE A 143 -4.07 2.48 -0.24
CA ILE A 143 -2.93 3.40 -0.21
C ILE A 143 -1.76 2.77 -0.94
N ALA A 144 -1.22 3.48 -1.93
CA ALA A 144 -0.02 3.11 -2.65
C ALA A 144 1.01 4.24 -2.57
N PHE A 145 2.28 3.89 -2.52
CA PHE A 145 3.40 4.83 -2.54
C PHE A 145 4.20 4.59 -3.82
N PRO A 146 3.81 5.22 -4.97
CA PRO A 146 4.44 4.98 -6.26
C PRO A 146 5.90 5.44 -6.28
N GLN A 147 6.24 6.47 -5.50
CA GLN A 147 7.61 6.95 -5.30
C GLN A 147 7.75 7.59 -3.92
N GLU A 148 8.99 7.86 -3.53
CA GLU A 148 9.27 8.54 -2.26
C GLU A 148 8.61 9.93 -2.22
N GLY A 149 7.93 10.23 -1.11
CA GLY A 149 7.23 11.50 -0.93
C GLY A 149 5.92 11.64 -1.69
N GLU A 150 5.41 10.58 -2.32
CA GLU A 150 4.11 10.57 -3.00
C GLU A 150 3.24 9.41 -2.49
N ALA A 151 1.98 9.72 -2.17
CA ALA A 151 0.98 8.74 -1.78
C ALA A 151 -0.27 8.91 -2.65
N ARG A 152 -0.68 7.84 -3.34
CA ARG A 152 -1.98 7.77 -4.01
C ARG A 152 -2.94 7.00 -3.13
N VAL A 153 -4.11 7.58 -2.91
CA VAL A 153 -5.12 7.04 -2.01
C VAL A 153 -6.45 6.99 -2.73
N ARG A 154 -7.00 5.80 -2.88
CA ARG A 154 -8.39 5.59 -3.30
C ARG A 154 -9.20 5.18 -2.08
N LEU A 155 -10.36 5.75 -1.92
CA LEU A 155 -11.21 5.53 -0.75
C LEU A 155 -12.67 5.88 -1.03
N THR A 156 -13.56 5.46 -0.14
CA THR A 156 -14.97 5.89 -0.11
C THR A 156 -15.13 7.00 0.91
N ALA A 157 -15.63 8.17 0.47
CA ALA A 157 -16.04 9.26 1.34
C ALA A 157 -17.57 9.22 1.50
N ARG A 158 -18.04 9.24 2.74
CA ARG A 158 -19.47 9.32 3.07
C ARG A 158 -19.78 10.62 3.78
N LEU A 159 -20.77 11.34 3.23
CA LEU A 159 -21.30 12.55 3.80
C LEU A 159 -22.71 12.28 4.33
N THR A 160 -22.93 12.59 5.60
CA THR A 160 -24.25 12.52 6.23
C THR A 160 -24.50 13.82 7.00
N GLY A 161 -25.73 14.32 7.00
CA GLY A 161 -26.03 15.56 7.67
C GLY A 161 -27.35 16.16 7.25
N ARG A 162 -27.47 17.48 7.43
CA ARG A 162 -28.68 18.24 7.09
C ARG A 162 -28.33 19.67 6.68
N THR A 163 -29.04 20.17 5.70
CA THR A 163 -28.97 21.59 5.30
C THR A 163 -29.67 22.46 6.31
N THR A 164 -29.45 23.79 6.24
CA THR A 164 -30.19 24.79 7.04
C THR A 164 -31.67 24.85 6.68
N THR A 165 -32.06 24.33 5.51
CA THR A 165 -33.46 24.20 5.07
C THR A 165 -34.12 22.90 5.55
N GLY A 166 -33.37 22.00 6.25
CA GLY A 166 -33.87 20.75 6.80
C GLY A 166 -33.73 19.53 5.88
N GLU A 167 -33.19 19.72 4.69
CA GLU A 167 -32.98 18.64 3.73
C GLU A 167 -31.86 17.68 4.21
N ALA A 168 -32.11 16.37 4.18
CA ALA A 168 -31.16 15.37 4.59
C ALA A 168 -30.09 15.14 3.52
N ILE A 169 -28.83 15.03 3.96
CA ILE A 169 -27.67 14.68 3.15
C ILE A 169 -27.27 13.25 3.52
N ASN A 170 -27.19 12.35 2.53
CA ASN A 170 -26.67 10.99 2.70
C ASN A 170 -26.06 10.54 1.36
N GLU A 171 -24.81 10.88 1.15
CA GLU A 171 -24.09 10.65 -0.09
C GLU A 171 -22.85 9.81 0.17
N ALA A 172 -22.47 8.99 -0.80
CA ALA A 172 -21.21 8.28 -0.81
C ALA A 172 -20.54 8.46 -2.17
N HIS A 173 -19.25 8.72 -2.13
CA HIS A 173 -18.45 9.00 -3.33
C HIS A 173 -17.16 8.20 -3.28
N GLU A 174 -16.76 7.62 -4.41
CA GLU A 174 -15.41 7.11 -4.58
C GLU A 174 -14.48 8.25 -4.95
N ILE A 175 -13.36 8.38 -4.24
CA ILE A 175 -12.41 9.49 -4.39
C ILE A 175 -11.01 8.92 -4.63
N ASP A 176 -10.31 9.50 -5.61
CA ASP A 176 -8.86 9.32 -5.82
C ASP A 176 -8.13 10.58 -5.33
N CYS A 177 -7.16 10.41 -4.45
CA CYS A 177 -6.37 11.48 -3.90
C CYS A 177 -4.88 11.24 -4.15
N LEU A 178 -4.18 12.33 -4.50
CA LEU A 178 -2.73 12.38 -4.51
C LEU A 178 -2.25 13.27 -3.37
N LEU A 179 -1.43 12.72 -2.47
CA LEU A 179 -0.75 13.48 -1.44
C LEU A 179 0.75 13.55 -1.76
N LYS A 180 1.34 14.70 -1.50
CA LYS A 180 2.79 14.91 -1.58
C LYS A 180 3.35 15.28 -0.21
N LYS A 181 4.56 14.83 0.06
CA LYS A 181 5.27 15.10 1.31
C LYS A 181 6.08 16.38 1.16
N THR A 182 5.63 17.44 1.82
CA THR A 182 6.29 18.74 1.86
C THR A 182 6.76 19.00 3.30
N GLU A 183 8.05 19.25 3.52
CA GLU A 183 8.64 19.50 4.85
C GLU A 183 8.25 18.43 5.89
N LYS A 184 8.31 17.15 5.52
CA LYS A 184 7.93 15.99 6.36
C LYS A 184 6.43 15.85 6.68
N LYS A 185 5.57 16.69 6.10
CA LYS A 185 4.11 16.63 6.22
C LYS A 185 3.49 16.14 4.92
N TRP A 186 2.50 15.25 5.02
CA TRP A 186 1.69 14.86 3.88
C TRP A 186 0.62 15.92 3.63
N MET A 187 0.51 16.40 2.40
CA MET A 187 -0.42 17.45 1.99
C MET A 187 -1.18 17.03 0.75
N PHE A 188 -2.46 17.35 0.67
CA PHE A 188 -3.28 17.09 -0.50
C PHE A 188 -2.80 17.92 -1.68
N ASN A 189 -2.56 17.25 -2.82
CA ASN A 189 -2.12 17.86 -4.08
C ASN A 189 -3.14 17.65 -5.19
N ARG A 190 -3.96 16.59 -5.12
CA ARG A 190 -5.10 16.35 -6.01
C ARG A 190 -6.20 15.65 -5.23
N ILE A 191 -7.45 16.02 -5.53
CA ILE A 191 -8.65 15.30 -5.10
C ILE A 191 -9.58 15.20 -6.31
N GLU A 192 -9.98 13.97 -6.65
CA GLU A 192 -10.87 13.68 -7.75
C GLU A 192 -12.00 12.77 -7.28
N VAL A 193 -13.24 13.19 -7.50
CA VAL A 193 -14.42 12.36 -7.29
C VAL A 193 -14.64 11.53 -8.55
N ILE A 194 -14.44 10.20 -8.44
CA ILE A 194 -14.52 9.26 -9.54
C ILE A 194 -15.98 8.89 -9.83
N GLU A 195 -16.70 8.53 -8.79
CA GLU A 195 -18.08 8.04 -8.90
C GLU A 195 -18.93 8.47 -7.72
N VAL A 196 -20.20 8.76 -8.00
CA VAL A 196 -21.24 8.96 -6.99
C VAL A 196 -21.93 7.62 -6.78
N LEU A 197 -21.67 6.98 -5.65
CA LEU A 197 -22.31 5.71 -5.29
C LEU A 197 -23.76 5.98 -4.89
N LYS A 198 -24.68 5.89 -5.88
CA LYS A 198 -26.13 5.94 -5.59
C LYS A 198 -26.53 4.65 -4.88
N LYS A 199 -27.18 4.79 -3.73
CA LYS A 199 -27.93 3.71 -3.09
C LYS A 199 -29.30 3.61 -3.65
#